data_c7d67b82ed0b618384d9a5c4d67756d4
#
_entry.id   c7d67b82ed0b618384d9a5c4d67756d4
#
_cell.length_a   1.000
_cell.length_b   1.000
_cell.length_c   1.000
_cell.angle_alpha   90.00
_cell.angle_beta   90.00
_cell.angle_gamma   90.00
#
_symmetry.space_group_name_H-M   'P 1'
#
loop_
_entity.id
_entity.type
_entity.pdbx_description
1 polymer ?
#
loop_
_entity_poly.entity_id
_entity_poly.type
_entity_poly.pdbx_seq_one_letter_code
_entity_poly.pdbx_strand_id
1 'polypeptide(L)'
;IPTNVISITDGQIFLESNLFNAGIRPAINVGISVSRVGGNAQIKSMKKVAGTLKLDQALFRELEAFAKFGGDLDAATKNVIDKGARNVEILKQPQFTPYSVEKQVAIIYLGTNNMIREVPVKNVRAFEETFINELETKMPELLLEFKKGNLPEDGLAKMKALADSLIPQFKN
;
A
#
# COMPACT_ATOMS: atom_id res chain seq x y z
N ILE A 1 -11.10 31.61 9.01
CA ILE A 1 -9.73 31.23 9.45
C ILE A 1 -9.37 29.82 8.96
N PRO A 2 -10.15 28.73 9.16
CA PRO A 2 -9.79 27.41 8.70
C PRO A 2 -9.54 27.33 7.20
N THR A 3 -10.37 27.95 6.38
CA THR A 3 -10.26 27.97 4.91
C THR A 3 -8.95 28.63 4.44
N ASN A 4 -8.53 29.72 5.11
CA ASN A 4 -7.27 30.38 4.77
C ASN A 4 -6.05 29.49 5.10
N VAL A 5 -6.09 28.76 6.22
CA VAL A 5 -5.01 27.81 6.57
C VAL A 5 -4.93 26.71 5.52
N ILE A 6 -6.05 26.14 5.10
CA ILE A 6 -6.10 25.09 4.07
C ILE A 6 -5.55 25.58 2.73
N SER A 7 -5.82 26.82 2.34
CA SER A 7 -5.38 27.37 1.05
C SER A 7 -3.91 27.79 1.03
N ILE A 8 -3.34 28.18 2.17
CA ILE A 8 -1.94 28.61 2.31
C ILE A 8 -0.98 27.42 2.44
N THR A 9 -1.42 26.33 3.08
CA THR A 9 -0.60 25.14 3.27
C THR A 9 -0.50 24.27 2.02
N ASP A 10 0.44 23.34 2.00
CA ASP A 10 0.65 22.38 0.92
C ASP A 10 -0.50 21.38 0.75
N GLY A 11 -1.27 21.19 1.77
CA GLY A 11 -2.37 20.24 1.88
C GLY A 11 -2.59 19.82 3.32
N GLN A 12 -3.29 18.72 3.52
CA GLN A 12 -3.60 18.19 4.85
C GLN A 12 -3.37 16.69 4.91
N ILE A 13 -2.82 16.22 6.02
CA ILE A 13 -2.76 14.81 6.37
C ILE A 13 -3.78 14.56 7.49
N PHE A 14 -4.82 13.81 7.18
CA PHE A 14 -5.90 13.53 8.13
C PHE A 14 -5.57 12.31 8.97
N LEU A 15 -5.47 12.51 10.29
CA LEU A 15 -5.35 11.46 11.29
C LEU A 15 -6.73 11.20 11.90
N GLU A 16 -7.13 9.94 11.97
CA GLU A 16 -8.44 9.54 12.49
C GLU A 16 -8.30 8.61 13.69
N SER A 17 -8.97 8.95 14.80
CA SER A 17 -8.93 8.15 16.03
C SER A 17 -9.58 6.77 15.87
N ASN A 18 -10.60 6.64 15.03
CA ASN A 18 -11.22 5.37 14.69
C ASN A 18 -10.24 4.40 13.99
N LEU A 19 -9.39 4.91 13.09
CA LEU A 19 -8.33 4.11 12.46
C LEU A 19 -7.29 3.66 13.49
N PHE A 20 -6.89 4.58 14.38
CA PHE A 20 -5.94 4.26 15.44
C PHE A 20 -6.47 3.15 16.37
N ASN A 21 -7.73 3.27 16.79
CA ASN A 21 -8.39 2.29 17.65
C ASN A 21 -8.63 0.94 16.94
N ALA A 22 -8.79 0.95 15.62
CA ALA A 22 -8.86 -0.26 14.79
C ALA A 22 -7.48 -0.91 14.54
N GLY A 23 -6.40 -0.38 15.12
CA GLY A 23 -5.05 -0.91 14.95
C GLY A 23 -4.36 -0.52 13.64
N ILE A 24 -4.92 0.44 12.89
CA ILE A 24 -4.30 0.97 11.67
C ILE A 24 -3.33 2.07 12.08
N ARG A 25 -2.04 1.80 11.97
CA ARG A 25 -0.97 2.72 12.37
C ARG A 25 0.11 2.77 11.28
N PRO A 26 0.44 3.98 10.76
CA PRO A 26 -0.13 5.30 11.11
C PRO A 26 -1.61 5.42 10.78
N ALA A 27 -2.36 6.14 11.62
CA ALA A 27 -3.81 6.29 11.52
C ALA A 27 -4.21 7.36 10.47
N ILE A 28 -3.59 7.31 9.31
CA ILE A 28 -3.75 8.27 8.21
C ILE A 28 -4.90 7.82 7.30
N ASN A 29 -5.86 8.70 7.07
CA ASN A 29 -6.83 8.49 6.02
C ASN A 29 -6.22 8.88 4.66
N VAL A 30 -5.73 7.88 3.93
CA VAL A 30 -5.03 8.06 2.65
C VAL A 30 -5.94 8.64 1.58
N GLY A 31 -7.24 8.27 1.59
CA GLY A 31 -8.20 8.68 0.57
C GLY A 31 -8.41 10.19 0.48
N ILE A 32 -8.48 10.86 1.64
CA ILE A 32 -8.76 12.32 1.74
C ILE A 32 -7.51 13.16 2.00
N SER A 33 -6.38 12.55 2.37
CA SER A 33 -5.13 13.28 2.61
C SER A 33 -4.50 13.77 1.30
N VAL A 34 -3.91 14.96 1.32
CA VAL A 34 -3.26 15.58 0.16
C VAL A 34 -1.97 16.28 0.61
N SER A 35 -0.89 16.06 -0.13
CA SER A 35 0.33 16.87 -0.07
C SER A 35 0.84 17.10 -1.50
N ARG A 36 0.82 18.35 -1.95
CA ARG A 36 1.26 18.72 -3.31
C ARG A 36 2.78 18.67 -3.43
N VAL A 37 3.49 19.24 -2.47
CA VAL A 37 4.96 19.21 -2.43
C VAL A 37 5.46 17.78 -2.22
N GLY A 38 4.88 17.03 -1.27
CA GLY A 38 5.22 15.64 -1.04
C GLY A 38 5.00 14.78 -2.28
N GLY A 39 3.87 14.96 -2.98
CA GLY A 39 3.62 14.29 -4.25
C GLY A 39 4.65 14.62 -5.34
N ASN A 40 5.09 15.88 -5.42
CA ASN A 40 6.13 16.29 -6.37
C ASN A 40 7.51 15.79 -6.01
N ALA A 41 7.81 15.67 -4.72
CA ALA A 41 9.09 15.18 -4.22
C ALA A 41 9.32 13.67 -4.41
N GLN A 42 8.25 12.90 -4.67
CA GLN A 42 8.37 11.47 -4.91
C GLN A 42 9.26 11.17 -6.13
N ILE A 43 10.10 10.14 -6.00
CA ILE A 43 10.85 9.59 -7.14
C ILE A 43 9.90 8.96 -8.17
N LYS A 44 10.37 8.82 -9.42
CA LYS A 44 9.52 8.35 -10.53
C LYS A 44 8.90 6.97 -10.29
N SER A 45 9.65 6.03 -9.71
CA SER A 45 9.17 4.69 -9.36
C SER A 45 8.01 4.77 -8.37
N MET A 46 8.16 5.57 -7.29
CA MET A 46 7.10 5.77 -6.30
C MET A 46 5.85 6.40 -6.92
N LYS A 47 5.99 7.44 -7.74
CA LYS A 47 4.84 8.06 -8.43
C LYS A 47 4.05 7.06 -9.26
N LYS A 48 4.75 6.14 -9.94
CA LYS A 48 4.10 5.11 -10.77
C LYS A 48 3.33 4.10 -9.93
N VAL A 49 3.93 3.57 -8.85
CA VAL A 49 3.30 2.52 -8.04
C VAL A 49 2.22 3.05 -7.11
N ALA A 50 2.38 4.27 -6.58
CA ALA A 50 1.42 4.87 -5.66
C ALA A 50 0.28 5.64 -6.35
N GLY A 51 0.35 5.83 -7.68
CA GLY A 51 -0.59 6.64 -8.42
C GLY A 51 -2.06 6.20 -8.27
N THR A 52 -2.31 4.91 -8.24
CA THR A 52 -3.66 4.34 -8.07
C THR A 52 -4.04 4.10 -6.61
N LEU A 53 -3.05 4.01 -5.71
CA LEU A 53 -3.25 3.61 -4.32
C LEU A 53 -4.26 4.50 -3.59
N LYS A 54 -4.20 5.81 -3.82
CA LYS A 54 -5.13 6.76 -3.19
C LYS A 54 -6.57 6.50 -3.61
N LEU A 55 -6.81 6.29 -4.89
CA LEU A 55 -8.14 5.97 -5.43
C LEU A 55 -8.62 4.62 -4.94
N ASP A 56 -7.75 3.60 -4.96
CA ASP A 56 -8.05 2.28 -4.44
C ASP A 56 -8.46 2.33 -2.96
N GLN A 57 -7.77 3.12 -2.14
CA GLN A 57 -8.08 3.27 -0.71
C GLN A 57 -9.37 4.08 -0.46
N ALA A 58 -9.63 5.11 -1.26
CA ALA A 58 -10.88 5.88 -1.16
C ALA A 58 -12.08 4.99 -1.48
N LEU A 59 -12.01 4.25 -2.60
CA LEU A 59 -13.06 3.31 -3.01
C LEU A 59 -13.25 2.18 -1.99
N PHE A 60 -12.16 1.62 -1.47
CA PHE A 60 -12.22 0.61 -0.41
C PHE A 60 -12.99 1.11 0.81
N ARG A 61 -12.71 2.34 1.28
CA ARG A 61 -13.39 2.91 2.44
C ARG A 61 -14.89 3.09 2.22
N GLU A 62 -15.26 3.55 1.05
CA GLU A 62 -16.67 3.71 0.68
C GLU A 62 -17.39 2.36 0.66
N LEU A 63 -16.82 1.38 -0.02
CA LEU A 63 -17.39 0.03 -0.13
C LEU A 63 -17.37 -0.75 1.20
N GLU A 64 -16.34 -0.57 2.03
CA GLU A 64 -16.29 -1.17 3.38
C GLU A 64 -17.44 -0.63 4.26
N ALA A 65 -17.70 0.68 4.19
CA ALA A 65 -18.82 1.26 4.91
C ALA A 65 -20.15 0.68 4.42
N PHE A 66 -20.34 0.57 3.10
CA PHE A 66 -21.54 -0.02 2.51
C PHE A 66 -21.72 -1.50 2.90
N ALA A 67 -20.63 -2.28 2.88
CA ALA A 67 -20.66 -3.69 3.26
C ALA A 67 -21.10 -3.93 4.72
N LYS A 68 -20.74 -3.03 5.62
CA LYS A 68 -21.16 -3.07 7.04
C LYS A 68 -22.65 -2.88 7.26
N PHE A 69 -23.36 -2.28 6.29
CA PHE A 69 -24.81 -2.12 6.34
C PHE A 69 -25.61 -3.28 5.73
N GLY A 70 -24.97 -4.40 5.38
CA GLY A 70 -25.62 -5.64 5.00
C GLY A 70 -26.06 -5.71 3.54
N GLY A 71 -25.44 -4.96 2.65
CA GLY A 71 -25.68 -5.07 1.22
C GLY A 71 -25.17 -6.40 0.63
N ASP A 72 -25.93 -7.02 -0.27
CA ASP A 72 -25.42 -8.09 -1.11
C ASP A 72 -24.33 -7.56 -2.02
N LEU A 73 -23.10 -8.09 -1.82
CA LEU A 73 -21.94 -7.67 -2.58
C LEU A 73 -21.73 -8.58 -3.77
N ASP A 74 -21.63 -8.01 -4.95
CA ASP A 74 -21.20 -8.74 -6.13
C ASP A 74 -19.71 -9.16 -6.06
N ALA A 75 -19.27 -10.03 -6.93
CA ALA A 75 -17.90 -10.55 -6.94
C ALA A 75 -16.86 -9.43 -7.22
N ALA A 76 -17.21 -8.42 -8.02
CA ALA A 76 -16.33 -7.32 -8.32
C ALA A 76 -16.10 -6.46 -7.08
N THR A 77 -17.16 -6.09 -6.38
CA THR A 77 -17.11 -5.33 -5.12
C THR A 77 -16.33 -6.08 -4.04
N LYS A 78 -16.55 -7.38 -3.88
CA LYS A 78 -15.75 -8.23 -2.97
C LYS A 78 -14.26 -8.18 -3.29
N ASN A 79 -13.89 -8.27 -4.56
CA ASN A 79 -12.48 -8.16 -4.97
C ASN A 79 -11.84 -6.82 -4.60
N VAL A 80 -12.59 -5.71 -4.74
CA VAL A 80 -12.09 -4.38 -4.35
C VAL A 80 -11.89 -4.28 -2.84
N ILE A 81 -12.84 -4.80 -2.06
CA ILE A 81 -12.74 -4.83 -0.59
C ILE A 81 -11.56 -5.69 -0.15
N ASP A 82 -11.40 -6.88 -0.72
CA ASP A 82 -10.31 -7.80 -0.42
C ASP A 82 -8.94 -7.20 -0.77
N LYS A 83 -8.80 -6.57 -1.91
CA LYS A 83 -7.59 -5.85 -2.31
C LYS A 83 -7.30 -4.68 -1.36
N GLY A 84 -8.32 -3.89 -1.06
CA GLY A 84 -8.20 -2.72 -0.19
C GLY A 84 -7.79 -3.11 1.24
N ALA A 85 -8.35 -4.17 1.80
CA ALA A 85 -7.99 -4.68 3.12
C ALA A 85 -6.50 -5.08 3.18
N ARG A 86 -5.98 -5.79 2.17
CA ARG A 86 -4.56 -6.13 2.07
C ARG A 86 -3.68 -4.90 1.93
N ASN A 87 -4.10 -3.92 1.13
CA ASN A 87 -3.37 -2.67 0.99
C ASN A 87 -3.31 -1.88 2.32
N VAL A 88 -4.35 -1.95 3.15
CA VAL A 88 -4.32 -1.37 4.50
C VAL A 88 -3.26 -2.05 5.36
N GLU A 89 -3.14 -3.39 5.32
CA GLU A 89 -2.11 -4.12 6.07
C GLU A 89 -0.70 -3.76 5.61
N ILE A 90 -0.46 -3.67 4.31
CA ILE A 90 0.83 -3.26 3.71
C ILE A 90 1.24 -1.84 4.16
N LEU A 91 0.28 -0.95 4.34
CA LEU A 91 0.55 0.43 4.74
C LEU A 91 0.80 0.60 6.24
N LYS A 92 0.55 -0.42 7.05
CA LYS A 92 0.86 -0.38 8.49
C LYS A 92 2.37 -0.43 8.71
N GLN A 93 2.87 0.44 9.58
CA GLN A 93 4.27 0.48 9.95
C GLN A 93 4.44 0.60 11.46
N PRO A 94 5.42 -0.10 12.06
CA PRO A 94 5.77 0.11 13.46
C PRO A 94 6.33 1.51 13.67
N GLN A 95 6.21 2.00 14.90
CA GLN A 95 6.77 3.29 15.27
C GLN A 95 8.31 3.24 15.18
N PHE A 96 8.92 4.30 14.65
CA PHE A 96 10.38 4.47 14.51
C PHE A 96 11.09 3.44 13.59
N THR A 97 10.35 2.69 12.78
CA THR A 97 10.92 1.73 11.83
C THR A 97 10.42 1.97 10.40
N PRO A 98 10.72 3.13 9.80
CA PRO A 98 10.29 3.41 8.44
C PRO A 98 11.04 2.53 7.43
N TYR A 99 10.34 2.04 6.43
CA TYR A 99 10.98 1.41 5.28
C TYR A 99 11.68 2.43 4.39
N SER A 100 12.81 2.03 3.81
CA SER A 100 13.46 2.80 2.76
C SER A 100 12.56 2.89 1.50
N VAL A 101 12.76 3.92 0.69
CA VAL A 101 11.86 4.20 -0.45
C VAL A 101 11.78 3.06 -1.45
N GLU A 102 12.86 2.35 -1.71
CA GLU A 102 12.92 1.20 -2.62
C GLU A 102 12.10 0.01 -2.11
N LYS A 103 12.10 -0.23 -0.79
CA LYS A 103 11.24 -1.24 -0.15
C LYS A 103 9.78 -0.85 -0.23
N GLN A 104 9.46 0.42 0.03
CA GLN A 104 8.09 0.94 -0.11
C GLN A 104 7.59 0.76 -1.55
N VAL A 105 8.40 1.05 -2.56
CA VAL A 105 8.05 0.84 -3.98
C VAL A 105 7.70 -0.62 -4.25
N ALA A 106 8.54 -1.56 -3.77
CA ALA A 106 8.30 -2.99 -3.96
C ALA A 106 6.97 -3.45 -3.34
N ILE A 107 6.73 -3.09 -2.07
CA ILE A 107 5.54 -3.49 -1.32
C ILE A 107 4.27 -2.89 -1.93
N ILE A 108 4.28 -1.59 -2.24
CA ILE A 108 3.13 -0.90 -2.84
C ILE A 108 2.84 -1.50 -4.23
N TYR A 109 3.87 -1.84 -5.00
CA TYR A 109 3.68 -2.50 -6.29
C TYR A 109 2.94 -3.83 -6.17
N LEU A 110 3.28 -4.67 -5.18
CA LEU A 110 2.57 -5.93 -4.93
C LEU A 110 1.08 -5.70 -4.61
N GLY A 111 0.80 -4.75 -3.74
CA GLY A 111 -0.57 -4.43 -3.31
C GLY A 111 -1.41 -3.84 -4.44
N THR A 112 -0.91 -2.83 -5.13
CA THR A 112 -1.65 -2.15 -6.20
C THR A 112 -1.92 -3.06 -7.40
N ASN A 113 -1.02 -4.00 -7.68
CA ASN A 113 -1.19 -5.02 -8.74
C ASN A 113 -1.88 -6.30 -8.27
N ASN A 114 -2.43 -6.32 -7.05
CA ASN A 114 -3.17 -7.45 -6.48
C ASN A 114 -2.39 -8.79 -6.50
N MET A 115 -1.05 -8.73 -6.40
CA MET A 115 -0.19 -9.91 -6.47
C MET A 115 -0.27 -10.78 -5.22
N ILE A 116 -0.74 -10.23 -4.09
CA ILE A 116 -0.90 -10.95 -2.82
C ILE A 116 -2.36 -11.38 -2.56
N ARG A 117 -3.15 -11.53 -3.63
CA ARG A 117 -4.59 -11.87 -3.54
C ARG A 117 -4.86 -13.13 -2.71
N GLU A 118 -3.98 -14.12 -2.81
CA GLU A 118 -4.15 -15.42 -2.15
C GLU A 118 -3.63 -15.46 -0.71
N VAL A 119 -2.95 -14.39 -0.26
CA VAL A 119 -2.49 -14.26 1.13
C VAL A 119 -3.65 -13.78 2.00
N PRO A 120 -4.06 -14.52 3.03
CA PRO A 120 -5.05 -14.04 4.00
C PRO A 120 -4.61 -12.72 4.65
N VAL A 121 -5.55 -11.81 4.91
CA VAL A 121 -5.26 -10.49 5.48
C VAL A 121 -4.43 -10.59 6.77
N LYS A 122 -4.72 -11.56 7.65
CA LYS A 122 -3.99 -11.81 8.90
C LYS A 122 -2.50 -12.14 8.69
N ASN A 123 -2.14 -12.68 7.51
CA ASN A 123 -0.79 -13.15 7.20
C ASN A 123 0.00 -12.16 6.33
N VAL A 124 -0.63 -11.09 5.86
CA VAL A 124 0.01 -10.10 4.96
C VAL A 124 1.28 -9.52 5.58
N ARG A 125 1.27 -9.22 6.86
CA ARG A 125 2.44 -8.67 7.57
C ARG A 125 3.63 -9.64 7.58
N ALA A 126 3.39 -10.90 7.92
CA ALA A 126 4.44 -11.92 7.95
C ALA A 126 4.97 -12.20 6.53
N PHE A 127 4.08 -12.22 5.54
CA PHE A 127 4.47 -12.32 4.13
C PHE A 127 5.36 -11.14 3.71
N GLU A 128 4.97 -9.91 4.03
CA GLU A 128 5.71 -8.70 3.70
C GLU A 128 7.14 -8.72 4.25
N GLU A 129 7.30 -9.07 5.53
CA GLU A 129 8.61 -9.16 6.18
C GLU A 129 9.50 -10.22 5.51
N THR A 130 8.95 -11.40 5.22
CA THR A 130 9.67 -12.46 4.51
C THR A 130 10.02 -12.03 3.09
N PHE A 131 9.07 -11.45 2.37
CA PHE A 131 9.29 -10.98 1.00
C PHE A 131 10.39 -9.91 0.91
N ILE A 132 10.40 -8.93 1.82
CA ILE A 132 11.44 -7.89 1.84
C ILE A 132 12.82 -8.49 2.09
N ASN A 133 12.95 -9.41 3.05
CA ASN A 133 14.22 -10.08 3.36
C ASN A 133 14.75 -10.89 2.16
N GLU A 134 13.87 -11.64 1.50
CA GLU A 134 14.21 -12.39 0.30
C GLU A 134 14.58 -11.48 -0.88
N LEU A 135 13.87 -10.38 -1.06
CA LEU A 135 14.14 -9.40 -2.10
C LEU A 135 15.50 -8.72 -1.89
N GLU A 136 15.83 -8.34 -0.67
CA GLU A 136 17.15 -7.77 -0.33
C GLU A 136 18.30 -8.75 -0.59
N THR A 137 18.07 -10.02 -0.30
CA THR A 137 19.09 -11.07 -0.45
C THR A 137 19.28 -11.47 -1.92
N LYS A 138 18.17 -11.66 -2.65
CA LYS A 138 18.21 -12.24 -3.99
C LYS A 138 18.26 -11.20 -5.12
N MET A 139 17.78 -9.98 -4.86
CA MET A 139 17.59 -8.96 -5.90
C MET A 139 18.01 -7.54 -5.43
N PRO A 140 19.17 -7.36 -4.80
CA PRO A 140 19.60 -6.04 -4.32
C PRO A 140 19.72 -5.01 -5.46
N GLU A 141 20.10 -5.46 -6.67
CA GLU A 141 20.19 -4.59 -7.84
C GLU A 141 18.84 -4.01 -8.26
N LEU A 142 17.75 -4.78 -8.13
CA LEU A 142 16.41 -4.31 -8.42
C LEU A 142 15.99 -3.20 -7.46
N LEU A 143 16.30 -3.35 -6.18
CA LEU A 143 16.05 -2.30 -5.19
C LEU A 143 16.83 -1.01 -5.50
N LEU A 144 18.07 -1.13 -5.96
CA LEU A 144 18.86 0.01 -6.41
C LEU A 144 18.21 0.72 -7.62
N GLU A 145 17.66 -0.04 -8.57
CA GLU A 145 16.92 0.54 -9.70
C GLU A 145 15.65 1.26 -9.23
N PHE A 146 14.90 0.70 -8.29
CA PHE A 146 13.74 1.37 -7.70
C PHE A 146 14.13 2.69 -7.03
N LYS A 147 15.25 2.70 -6.29
CA LYS A 147 15.79 3.90 -5.64
C LYS A 147 16.19 4.98 -6.64
N LYS A 148 16.71 4.59 -7.82
CA LYS A 148 17.02 5.52 -8.93
C LYS A 148 15.75 6.04 -9.64
N GLY A 149 14.59 5.47 -9.34
CA GLY A 149 13.32 5.84 -9.96
C GLY A 149 12.91 4.97 -11.16
N ASN A 150 13.62 3.88 -11.42
CA ASN A 150 13.35 2.96 -12.52
C ASN A 150 12.44 1.81 -12.06
N LEU A 151 11.66 1.29 -12.99
CA LEU A 151 10.83 0.07 -12.82
C LEU A 151 11.08 -0.85 -14.02
N PRO A 152 12.20 -1.60 -14.05
CA PRO A 152 12.55 -2.47 -15.16
C PRO A 152 11.56 -3.66 -15.25
N GLU A 153 10.99 -3.89 -16.41
CA GLU A 153 9.96 -4.94 -16.63
C GLU A 153 10.46 -6.34 -16.25
N ASP A 154 11.69 -6.69 -16.65
CA ASP A 154 12.29 -7.97 -16.28
C ASP A 154 12.47 -8.13 -14.77
N GLY A 155 12.84 -7.04 -14.09
CA GLY A 155 12.96 -7.00 -12.64
C GLY A 155 11.61 -7.19 -11.95
N LEU A 156 10.57 -6.53 -12.46
CA LEU A 156 9.20 -6.67 -11.95
C LEU A 156 8.66 -8.09 -12.16
N ALA A 157 8.96 -8.73 -13.32
CA ALA A 157 8.59 -10.11 -13.56
C ALA A 157 9.27 -11.09 -12.60
N LYS A 158 10.57 -10.90 -12.33
CA LYS A 158 11.31 -11.69 -11.33
C LYS A 158 10.79 -11.48 -9.91
N MET A 159 10.49 -10.24 -9.56
CA MET A 159 9.90 -9.89 -8.26
C MET A 159 8.53 -10.55 -8.07
N LYS A 160 7.70 -10.59 -9.13
CA LYS A 160 6.44 -11.32 -9.12
C LYS A 160 6.66 -12.82 -8.90
N ALA A 161 7.58 -13.43 -9.64
CA ALA A 161 7.91 -14.85 -9.47
C ALA A 161 8.37 -15.17 -8.04
N LEU A 162 9.16 -14.28 -7.42
CA LEU A 162 9.55 -14.39 -6.02
C LEU A 162 8.32 -14.35 -5.10
N ALA A 163 7.43 -13.39 -5.27
CA ALA A 163 6.20 -13.29 -4.48
C ALA A 163 5.34 -14.55 -4.63
N ASP A 164 5.13 -15.02 -5.88
CA ASP A 164 4.35 -16.23 -6.18
C ASP A 164 4.96 -17.49 -5.50
N SER A 165 6.29 -17.57 -5.39
CA SER A 165 6.97 -18.69 -4.70
C SER A 165 6.80 -18.69 -3.19
N LEU A 166 6.56 -17.52 -2.58
CA LEU A 166 6.37 -17.37 -1.13
C LEU A 166 4.92 -17.56 -0.69
N ILE A 167 3.95 -17.18 -1.53
CA ILE A 167 2.52 -17.22 -1.22
C ILE A 167 2.06 -18.55 -0.61
N PRO A 168 2.47 -19.75 -1.10
CA PRO A 168 2.03 -21.02 -0.53
C PRO A 168 2.33 -21.19 0.96
N GLN A 169 3.38 -20.54 1.47
CA GLN A 169 3.78 -20.62 2.88
C GLN A 169 2.82 -19.84 3.80
N PHE A 170 2.01 -18.95 3.25
CA PHE A 170 1.15 -18.03 3.99
C PHE A 170 -0.35 -18.21 3.73
N LYS A 171 -0.75 -19.26 2.98
CA LYS A 171 -2.17 -19.52 2.64
C LYS A 171 -3.01 -20.04 3.82
N ASN A 172 -2.39 -20.53 4.90
CA ASN A 172 -3.09 -21.15 6.04
C ASN A 172 -3.27 -20.19 7.21
#